data_45e142a4a7592ab77850020ff08914cf
#
_entry.id   45e142a4a7592ab77850020ff08914cf
#
_cell.length_a   1.000
_cell.length_b   1.000
_cell.length_c   1.000
_cell.angle_alpha   90.00
_cell.angle_beta   90.00
_cell.angle_gamma   90.00
#
_symmetry.space_group_name_H-M   'P 1'
#
loop_
_entity.id
_entity.type
_entity.pdbx_description
1 polymer ?
#
loop_
_entity_poly.entity_id
_entity_poly.type
_entity_poly.pdbx_seq_one_letter_code
_entity_poly.pdbx_strand_id
1 'polypeptide(L)'
;MEKTVSKRPRAPGRLLSTLRARLIVLVLLASLPALCLIIYTNIEQRRQDSAEARQEALTAIRQVSTGQTNLVQDTKTLLSVLAHTVDAEDGPALTPLFAELLSKQGAYTNIGFISPDGMVLASAVPFKPPVYAGSRAYFTRAVESRAFSVGGYQIGAITGMATINFGYPVIKNGSLKGVLFAALPITLLNRQLSHLPLQLGQFVILADNSGTVLARYPHEDE
;
A
#
# COMPACT_ATOMS: atom_id res chain seq x y z
N MET A 1 -82.27 -22.97 38.53
CA MET A 1 -82.66 -22.66 37.15
C MET A 1 -81.60 -21.71 36.57
N GLU A 2 -80.63 -22.27 35.97
CA GLU A 2 -79.44 -21.51 35.47
C GLU A 2 -79.45 -21.53 33.94
N LYS A 3 -79.54 -20.34 33.32
CA LYS A 3 -79.61 -20.20 31.88
C LYS A 3 -78.21 -20.12 31.33
N THR A 4 -77.81 -21.19 30.70
CA THR A 4 -76.51 -21.24 29.91
C THR A 4 -76.65 -20.42 28.64
N VAL A 5 -75.86 -19.32 28.54
CA VAL A 5 -75.76 -18.51 27.33
C VAL A 5 -74.71 -19.11 26.44
N SER A 6 -75.13 -19.74 25.38
CA SER A 6 -74.25 -20.27 24.31
C SER A 6 -73.67 -19.11 23.48
N LYS A 7 -72.34 -18.94 23.55
CA LYS A 7 -71.52 -18.00 22.72
C LYS A 7 -71.22 -18.68 21.39
N ARG A 8 -71.91 -18.30 20.32
CA ARG A 8 -71.59 -18.75 18.94
C ARG A 8 -70.22 -18.15 18.47
N PRO A 9 -69.37 -18.94 17.84
CA PRO A 9 -68.11 -18.40 17.27
C PRO A 9 -68.44 -17.53 16.07
N ARG A 10 -67.84 -16.33 16.05
CA ARG A 10 -67.86 -15.45 14.88
C ARG A 10 -66.92 -16.00 13.79
N ALA A 11 -67.49 -16.33 12.63
CA ALA A 11 -66.73 -16.75 11.44
C ALA A 11 -65.85 -15.60 10.91
N PRO A 12 -64.55 -15.84 10.58
CA PRO A 12 -63.69 -14.85 9.93
C PRO A 12 -63.96 -14.89 8.44
N GLY A 13 -64.83 -14.05 7.91
CA GLY A 13 -65.14 -14.13 6.50
C GLY A 13 -65.91 -12.97 5.89
N ARG A 14 -65.59 -11.70 6.25
CA ARG A 14 -66.28 -10.55 5.67
C ARG A 14 -65.41 -9.35 5.26
N LEU A 15 -64.12 -9.51 5.08
CA LEU A 15 -63.28 -8.42 4.59
C LEU A 15 -63.28 -8.24 3.06
N LEU A 16 -63.80 -9.20 2.29
CA LEU A 16 -63.83 -9.19 0.81
C LEU A 16 -65.22 -8.94 0.20
N SER A 17 -66.20 -8.47 0.98
CA SER A 17 -67.58 -8.33 0.50
C SER A 17 -67.90 -6.99 -0.18
N THR A 18 -67.01 -6.02 -0.18
CA THR A 18 -67.19 -4.74 -0.88
C THR A 18 -66.46 -4.75 -2.23
N LEU A 19 -67.12 -4.26 -3.30
CA LEU A 19 -66.55 -4.15 -4.63
C LEU A 19 -65.20 -3.45 -4.60
N ARG A 20 -65.02 -2.46 -3.73
CA ARG A 20 -63.76 -1.71 -3.51
C ARG A 20 -62.64 -2.60 -2.97
N ALA A 21 -62.91 -3.50 -2.02
CA ALA A 21 -61.91 -4.42 -1.46
C ALA A 21 -61.42 -5.41 -2.52
N ARG A 22 -62.31 -5.92 -3.37
CA ARG A 22 -61.91 -6.81 -4.48
C ARG A 22 -61.06 -6.10 -5.50
N LEU A 23 -61.32 -4.84 -5.82
CA LEU A 23 -60.58 -4.03 -6.75
C LEU A 23 -59.15 -3.72 -6.22
N ILE A 24 -59.04 -3.39 -4.92
CA ILE A 24 -57.75 -3.16 -4.26
C ILE A 24 -56.90 -4.44 -4.26
N VAL A 25 -57.50 -5.59 -3.92
CA VAL A 25 -56.76 -6.88 -3.95
C VAL A 25 -56.29 -7.23 -5.36
N LEU A 26 -57.09 -6.96 -6.39
CA LEU A 26 -56.73 -7.24 -7.78
C LEU A 26 -55.57 -6.33 -8.25
N VAL A 27 -55.59 -5.05 -7.87
CA VAL A 27 -54.48 -4.10 -8.15
C VAL A 27 -53.22 -4.50 -7.41
N LEU A 28 -53.31 -4.87 -6.13
CA LEU A 28 -52.19 -5.36 -5.34
C LEU A 28 -51.61 -6.64 -5.93
N LEU A 29 -52.45 -7.58 -6.36
CA LEU A 29 -52.02 -8.83 -6.96
C LEU A 29 -51.33 -8.59 -8.32
N ALA A 30 -51.81 -7.64 -9.10
CA ALA A 30 -51.21 -7.26 -10.38
C ALA A 30 -49.88 -6.50 -10.22
N SER A 31 -49.71 -5.70 -9.13
CA SER A 31 -48.46 -4.95 -8.85
C SER A 31 -47.39 -5.80 -8.18
N LEU A 32 -47.74 -6.91 -7.55
CA LEU A 32 -46.83 -7.79 -6.79
C LEU A 32 -45.68 -8.35 -7.67
N PRO A 33 -45.91 -8.86 -8.91
CA PRO A 33 -44.83 -9.33 -9.77
C PRO A 33 -43.84 -8.22 -10.17
N ALA A 34 -44.36 -7.01 -10.42
CA ALA A 34 -43.51 -5.87 -10.78
C ALA A 34 -42.64 -5.44 -9.59
N LEU A 35 -43.22 -5.43 -8.39
CA LEU A 35 -42.47 -5.11 -7.15
C LEU A 35 -41.40 -6.16 -6.84
N CYS A 36 -41.73 -7.45 -6.99
CA CYS A 36 -40.79 -8.55 -6.85
C CYS A 36 -39.61 -8.43 -7.87
N LEU A 37 -39.91 -8.07 -9.11
CA LEU A 37 -38.90 -7.90 -10.12
C LEU A 37 -37.95 -6.72 -9.81
N ILE A 38 -38.49 -5.59 -9.35
CA ILE A 38 -37.72 -4.41 -8.94
C ILE A 38 -36.81 -4.75 -7.75
N ILE A 39 -37.32 -5.47 -6.76
CA ILE A 39 -36.53 -5.89 -5.60
C ILE A 39 -35.45 -6.87 -6.02
N TYR A 40 -35.77 -7.84 -6.87
CA TYR A 40 -34.83 -8.83 -7.38
C TYR A 40 -33.70 -8.17 -8.17
N THR A 41 -34.02 -7.27 -9.10
CA THR A 41 -33.02 -6.55 -9.91
C THR A 41 -32.12 -5.64 -9.06
N ASN A 42 -32.67 -4.95 -8.06
CA ASN A 42 -31.87 -4.13 -7.14
C ASN A 42 -30.90 -4.95 -6.29
N ILE A 43 -31.30 -6.14 -5.84
CA ILE A 43 -30.42 -7.03 -5.04
C ILE A 43 -29.33 -7.61 -5.93
N GLU A 44 -29.67 -8.01 -7.15
CA GLU A 44 -28.71 -8.57 -8.10
C GLU A 44 -27.69 -7.53 -8.58
N GLN A 45 -28.14 -6.30 -8.91
CA GLN A 45 -27.23 -5.18 -9.23
C GLN A 45 -26.27 -4.87 -8.08
N ARG A 46 -26.75 -4.77 -6.85
CA ARG A 46 -25.85 -4.54 -5.70
C ARG A 46 -24.81 -5.63 -5.50
N ARG A 47 -25.12 -6.87 -5.84
CA ARG A 47 -24.17 -7.99 -5.76
C ARG A 47 -23.12 -7.90 -6.88
N GLN A 48 -23.53 -7.54 -8.10
CA GLN A 48 -22.63 -7.37 -9.23
C GLN A 48 -21.71 -6.18 -9.01
N ASP A 49 -22.23 -5.01 -8.61
CA ASP A 49 -21.45 -3.81 -8.31
C ASP A 49 -20.39 -4.06 -7.24
N SER A 50 -20.73 -4.86 -6.20
CA SER A 50 -19.78 -5.22 -5.14
C SER A 50 -18.69 -6.19 -5.62
N ALA A 51 -19.00 -7.08 -6.55
CA ALA A 51 -18.04 -8.02 -7.12
C ALA A 51 -17.09 -7.33 -8.10
N GLU A 52 -17.60 -6.44 -8.94
CA GLU A 52 -16.81 -5.63 -9.87
C GLU A 52 -15.87 -4.68 -9.11
N ALA A 53 -16.38 -3.93 -8.13
CA ALA A 53 -15.56 -3.06 -7.29
C ALA A 53 -14.44 -3.81 -6.55
N ARG A 54 -14.70 -5.03 -6.09
CA ARG A 54 -13.68 -5.89 -5.47
C ARG A 54 -12.63 -6.34 -6.48
N GLN A 55 -13.03 -6.66 -7.69
CA GLN A 55 -12.12 -7.15 -8.75
C GLN A 55 -11.25 -6.01 -9.29
N GLU A 56 -11.81 -4.81 -9.45
CA GLU A 56 -11.07 -3.58 -9.77
C GLU A 56 -10.06 -3.24 -8.68
N ALA A 57 -10.47 -3.28 -7.40
CA ALA A 57 -9.57 -3.05 -6.27
C ALA A 57 -8.41 -4.06 -6.23
N LEU A 58 -8.68 -5.34 -6.46
CA LEU A 58 -7.64 -6.38 -6.52
C LEU A 58 -6.68 -6.16 -7.70
N THR A 59 -7.18 -5.70 -8.84
CA THR A 59 -6.36 -5.39 -10.01
C THR A 59 -5.46 -4.18 -9.74
N ALA A 60 -6.00 -3.13 -9.14
CA ALA A 60 -5.25 -1.95 -8.71
C ALA A 60 -4.15 -2.31 -7.71
N ILE A 61 -4.46 -3.13 -6.69
CA ILE A 61 -3.48 -3.61 -5.70
C ILE A 61 -2.37 -4.44 -6.38
N ARG A 62 -2.70 -5.32 -7.33
CA ARG A 62 -1.70 -6.09 -8.07
C ARG A 62 -0.77 -5.19 -8.88
N GLN A 63 -1.29 -4.17 -9.53
CA GLN A 63 -0.49 -3.22 -10.31
C GLN A 63 0.50 -2.45 -9.43
N VAL A 64 0.08 -1.97 -8.25
CA VAL A 64 0.97 -1.34 -7.26
C VAL A 64 2.01 -2.30 -6.74
N SER A 65 1.60 -3.52 -6.36
CA SER A 65 2.51 -4.55 -5.85
C SER A 65 3.60 -4.91 -6.87
N THR A 66 3.25 -5.00 -8.16
CA THR A 66 4.23 -5.25 -9.24
C THR A 66 5.18 -4.08 -9.39
N GLY A 67 4.70 -2.83 -9.36
CA GLY A 67 5.53 -1.64 -9.44
C GLY A 67 6.53 -1.53 -8.28
N GLN A 68 6.09 -1.84 -7.06
CA GLN A 68 6.97 -1.85 -5.88
C GLN A 68 8.00 -2.96 -5.92
N THR A 69 7.62 -4.16 -6.37
CA THR A 69 8.56 -5.28 -6.53
C THR A 69 9.65 -4.93 -7.53
N ASN A 70 9.31 -4.28 -8.63
CA ASN A 70 10.27 -3.82 -9.62
C ASN A 70 11.24 -2.79 -9.03
N LEU A 71 10.74 -1.79 -8.29
CA LEU A 71 11.58 -0.75 -7.69
C LEU A 71 12.57 -1.32 -6.67
N VAL A 72 12.15 -2.26 -5.84
CA VAL A 72 13.03 -2.97 -4.90
C VAL A 72 14.07 -3.80 -5.65
N GLN A 73 13.66 -4.50 -6.72
CA GLN A 73 14.57 -5.31 -7.54
C GLN A 73 15.56 -4.46 -8.32
N ASP A 74 15.12 -3.33 -8.88
CA ASP A 74 16.00 -2.38 -9.58
C ASP A 74 17.03 -1.79 -8.62
N THR A 75 16.61 -1.42 -7.41
CA THR A 75 17.53 -0.93 -6.37
C THR A 75 18.53 -2.01 -5.96
N LYS A 76 18.09 -3.25 -5.79
CA LYS A 76 18.96 -4.38 -5.49
C LYS A 76 19.99 -4.58 -6.59
N THR A 77 19.57 -4.52 -7.86
CA THR A 77 20.44 -4.67 -9.01
C THR A 77 21.47 -3.54 -9.08
N LEU A 78 21.02 -2.29 -8.91
CA LEU A 78 21.90 -1.12 -8.88
C LEU A 78 22.98 -1.27 -7.81
N LEU A 79 22.57 -1.53 -6.56
CA LEU A 79 23.51 -1.65 -5.44
C LEU A 79 24.41 -2.88 -5.57
N SER A 80 23.93 -3.97 -6.15
CA SER A 80 24.72 -5.17 -6.44
C SER A 80 25.84 -4.87 -7.45
N VAL A 81 25.52 -4.20 -8.56
CA VAL A 81 26.51 -3.81 -9.57
C VAL A 81 27.55 -2.89 -8.96
N LEU A 82 27.10 -1.88 -8.20
CA LEU A 82 28.00 -0.97 -7.50
C LEU A 82 28.93 -1.70 -6.53
N ALA A 83 28.42 -2.68 -5.76
CA ALA A 83 29.21 -3.44 -4.79
C ALA A 83 30.35 -4.23 -5.43
N HIS A 84 30.22 -4.61 -6.69
CA HIS A 84 31.29 -5.27 -7.44
C HIS A 84 32.32 -4.28 -8.03
N THR A 85 31.84 -3.08 -8.35
CA THR A 85 32.63 -2.07 -9.08
C THR A 85 33.43 -1.14 -8.17
N VAL A 86 32.84 -0.77 -7.01
CA VAL A 86 33.46 0.20 -6.09
C VAL A 86 34.69 -0.35 -5.39
N ASP A 87 35.71 0.48 -5.29
CA ASP A 87 36.82 0.24 -4.38
C ASP A 87 36.46 0.80 -3.00
N ALA A 88 36.17 -0.10 -2.08
CA ALA A 88 35.71 0.26 -0.73
C ALA A 88 36.86 0.80 0.16
N GLU A 89 38.13 0.70 -0.26
CA GLU A 89 39.25 1.22 0.51
C GLU A 89 39.38 2.73 0.37
N ASP A 90 38.87 3.29 -0.74
CA ASP A 90 38.88 4.73 -1.00
C ASP A 90 37.46 5.33 -0.90
N GLY A 91 36.81 5.09 0.27
CA GLY A 91 35.42 5.49 0.52
C GLY A 91 35.08 6.93 0.10
N PRO A 92 35.84 7.97 0.51
CA PRO A 92 35.53 9.36 0.14
C PRO A 92 35.62 9.64 -1.37
N ALA A 93 36.47 8.93 -2.12
CA ALA A 93 36.61 9.08 -3.57
C ALA A 93 35.37 8.58 -4.34
N LEU A 94 34.45 7.85 -3.69
CA LEU A 94 33.18 7.39 -4.29
C LEU A 94 32.14 8.52 -4.44
N THR A 95 32.32 9.65 -3.76
CA THR A 95 31.35 10.76 -3.76
C THR A 95 31.00 11.28 -5.16
N PRO A 96 31.96 11.53 -6.08
CA PRO A 96 31.66 11.97 -7.44
C PRO A 96 30.84 10.94 -8.23
N LEU A 97 31.19 9.65 -8.10
CA LEU A 97 30.44 8.56 -8.74
C LEU A 97 28.97 8.52 -8.25
N PHE A 98 28.77 8.62 -6.95
CA PHE A 98 27.41 8.62 -6.41
C PHE A 98 26.61 9.86 -6.82
N ALA A 99 27.24 11.03 -6.88
CA ALA A 99 26.60 12.26 -7.35
C ALA A 99 26.18 12.14 -8.84
N GLU A 100 27.05 11.59 -9.69
CA GLU A 100 26.71 11.33 -11.09
C GLU A 100 25.57 10.32 -11.23
N LEU A 101 25.60 9.22 -10.48
CA LEU A 101 24.54 8.22 -10.48
C LEU A 101 23.22 8.83 -10.01
N LEU A 102 23.23 9.60 -8.93
CA LEU A 102 22.04 10.25 -8.42
C LEU A 102 21.42 11.20 -9.45
N SER A 103 22.24 11.95 -10.20
CA SER A 103 21.76 12.86 -11.24
C SER A 103 21.06 12.15 -12.40
N LYS A 104 21.43 10.90 -12.67
CA LYS A 104 20.84 10.04 -13.72
C LYS A 104 19.65 9.20 -13.22
N GLN A 105 19.56 8.98 -11.90
CA GLN A 105 18.58 8.12 -11.26
C GLN A 105 17.59 8.96 -10.46
N GLY A 106 16.57 9.51 -11.11
CA GLY A 106 15.58 10.40 -10.49
C GLY A 106 14.69 9.78 -9.41
N ALA A 107 14.84 8.47 -9.15
CA ALA A 107 14.04 7.76 -8.14
C ALA A 107 14.58 7.95 -6.71
N TYR A 108 15.88 8.21 -6.53
CA TYR A 108 16.52 8.26 -5.22
C TYR A 108 16.76 9.70 -4.76
N THR A 109 16.82 9.90 -3.44
CA THR A 109 17.21 11.17 -2.81
C THR A 109 18.68 11.17 -2.38
N ASN A 110 19.27 9.98 -2.19
CA ASN A 110 20.66 9.83 -1.87
C ASN A 110 21.17 8.41 -2.19
N ILE A 111 22.42 8.30 -2.54
CA ILE A 111 23.19 7.05 -2.68
C ILE A 111 24.51 7.28 -1.95
N GLY A 112 25.01 6.27 -1.23
CA GLY A 112 26.27 6.44 -0.51
C GLY A 112 26.84 5.14 0.03
N PHE A 113 27.94 5.29 0.79
CA PHE A 113 28.70 4.19 1.36
C PHE A 113 28.98 4.41 2.84
N ILE A 114 28.79 3.36 3.61
CA ILE A 114 28.93 3.32 5.07
C ILE A 114 30.03 2.31 5.38
N SER A 115 30.99 2.69 6.22
CA SER A 115 32.05 1.81 6.72
C SER A 115 31.50 0.68 7.61
N PRO A 116 32.26 -0.37 7.90
CA PRO A 116 31.82 -1.48 8.77
C PRO A 116 31.46 -1.06 10.19
N ASP A 117 32.04 0.02 10.70
CA ASP A 117 31.74 0.64 12.01
C ASP A 117 30.53 1.55 11.99
N GLY A 118 29.85 1.71 10.85
CA GLY A 118 28.60 2.46 10.70
C GLY A 118 28.75 3.94 10.38
N MET A 119 29.94 4.43 10.03
CA MET A 119 30.16 5.81 9.64
C MET A 119 29.93 6.01 8.15
N VAL A 120 29.22 7.07 7.77
CA VAL A 120 29.05 7.43 6.35
C VAL A 120 30.39 8.00 5.84
N LEU A 121 30.98 7.31 4.85
CA LEU A 121 32.24 7.70 4.22
C LEU A 121 32.02 8.50 2.91
N ALA A 122 30.98 8.16 2.15
CA ALA A 122 30.62 8.84 0.91
C ALA A 122 29.10 8.98 0.76
N SER A 123 28.67 10.06 0.13
CA SER A 123 27.27 10.36 -0.15
C SER A 123 27.16 11.18 -1.42
N ALA A 124 26.17 10.89 -2.26
CA ALA A 124 25.85 11.69 -3.44
C ALA A 124 25.44 13.12 -3.08
N VAL A 125 24.82 13.30 -1.93
CA VAL A 125 24.44 14.61 -1.39
C VAL A 125 25.53 15.09 -0.44
N PRO A 126 25.98 16.35 -0.55
CA PRO A 126 26.95 16.93 0.38
C PRO A 126 26.48 16.81 1.84
N PHE A 127 27.38 16.46 2.74
CA PHE A 127 27.10 16.32 4.17
C PHE A 127 28.29 16.79 5.01
N LYS A 128 28.03 17.05 6.30
CA LYS A 128 29.08 17.40 7.27
C LYS A 128 29.38 16.19 8.15
N PRO A 129 30.57 15.59 8.05
CA PRO A 129 30.99 14.51 8.94
C PRO A 129 31.10 14.99 10.40
N PRO A 130 30.95 14.10 11.39
CA PRO A 130 30.61 12.68 11.26
C PRO A 130 29.10 12.43 11.15
N VAL A 131 28.68 11.48 10.32
CA VAL A 131 27.29 10.98 10.28
C VAL A 131 27.31 9.48 10.54
N TYR A 132 26.62 9.06 11.59
CA TYR A 132 26.52 7.66 12.00
C TYR A 132 25.19 7.03 11.53
N ALA A 133 25.32 5.94 10.81
CA ALA A 133 24.18 5.16 10.28
C ALA A 133 24.15 3.71 10.78
N GLY A 134 25.09 3.33 11.66
CA GLY A 134 25.27 1.95 12.13
C GLY A 134 24.09 1.36 12.90
N SER A 135 23.21 2.20 13.48
CA SER A 135 21.98 1.75 14.15
C SER A 135 20.77 1.61 13.24
N ARG A 136 20.90 1.95 11.95
CA ARG A 136 19.79 1.91 11.00
C ARG A 136 19.50 0.48 10.55
N ALA A 137 18.21 0.11 10.48
CA ALA A 137 17.78 -1.26 10.19
C ALA A 137 18.31 -1.80 8.84
N TYR A 138 18.41 -0.95 7.81
CA TYR A 138 18.97 -1.36 6.51
C TYR A 138 20.47 -1.69 6.59
N PHE A 139 21.22 -1.01 7.49
CA PHE A 139 22.64 -1.27 7.71
C PHE A 139 22.83 -2.54 8.54
N THR A 140 22.21 -2.63 9.74
CA THR A 140 22.37 -3.77 10.64
C THR A 140 21.98 -5.07 9.95
N ARG A 141 20.84 -5.10 9.25
CA ARG A 141 20.38 -6.28 8.50
C ARG A 141 21.33 -6.66 7.37
N ALA A 142 21.87 -5.67 6.63
CA ALA A 142 22.83 -5.96 5.56
C ALA A 142 24.13 -6.56 6.09
N VAL A 143 24.61 -6.09 7.22
CA VAL A 143 25.81 -6.62 7.89
C VAL A 143 25.57 -8.04 8.42
N GLU A 144 24.47 -8.26 9.13
CA GLU A 144 24.14 -9.54 9.74
C GLU A 144 23.83 -10.63 8.71
N SER A 145 23.00 -10.32 7.72
CA SER A 145 22.58 -11.28 6.69
C SER A 145 23.62 -11.46 5.57
N ARG A 146 24.57 -10.56 5.45
CA ARG A 146 25.49 -10.44 4.30
C ARG A 146 24.76 -10.42 2.95
N ALA A 147 23.59 -9.82 2.92
CA ALA A 147 22.71 -9.75 1.77
C ALA A 147 22.03 -8.38 1.66
N PHE A 148 21.37 -8.16 0.53
CA PHE A 148 20.51 -7.00 0.33
C PHE A 148 19.46 -6.90 1.45
N SER A 149 19.27 -5.70 1.97
CA SER A 149 18.33 -5.43 3.05
C SER A 149 17.45 -4.22 2.74
N VAL A 150 16.23 -4.26 3.25
CA VAL A 150 15.27 -3.16 3.19
C VAL A 150 15.09 -2.62 4.59
N GLY A 151 15.28 -1.31 4.77
CA GLY A 151 14.96 -0.60 6.02
C GLY A 151 13.47 -0.29 6.13
N GLY A 152 13.07 0.20 7.31
CA GLY A 152 11.75 0.80 7.50
C GLY A 152 11.73 2.28 7.14
N TYR A 153 10.58 2.91 7.42
CA TYR A 153 10.45 4.37 7.37
C TYR A 153 11.48 5.05 8.27
N GLN A 154 12.09 6.10 7.75
CA GLN A 154 13.00 6.94 8.54
C GLN A 154 13.14 8.34 7.95
N ILE A 155 13.60 9.28 8.77
CA ILE A 155 14.11 10.57 8.29
C ILE A 155 15.59 10.40 7.94
N GLY A 156 15.95 10.73 6.71
CA GLY A 156 17.32 10.64 6.22
C GLY A 156 18.25 11.60 7.01
N ALA A 157 19.33 11.05 7.58
CA ALA A 157 20.25 11.84 8.42
C ALA A 157 20.98 12.95 7.66
N ILE A 158 21.15 12.80 6.34
CA ILE A 158 21.83 13.76 5.47
C ILE A 158 20.82 14.69 4.79
N THR A 159 19.73 14.13 4.24
CA THR A 159 18.78 14.89 3.42
C THR A 159 17.65 15.52 4.20
N GLY A 160 17.38 15.06 5.44
CA GLY A 160 16.20 15.45 6.22
C GLY A 160 14.87 14.98 5.65
N MET A 161 14.88 14.20 4.58
CA MET A 161 13.67 13.74 3.89
C MET A 161 13.16 12.43 4.47
N ALA A 162 11.85 12.23 4.43
CA ALA A 162 11.21 10.95 4.74
C ALA A 162 11.52 9.93 3.64
N THR A 163 12.17 8.82 4.03
CA THR A 163 12.70 7.82 3.08
C THR A 163 12.52 6.39 3.59
N ILE A 164 12.56 5.45 2.65
CA ILE A 164 12.92 4.04 2.88
C ILE A 164 14.32 3.85 2.32
N ASN A 165 15.22 3.28 3.13
CA ASN A 165 16.58 3.04 2.70
C ASN A 165 16.82 1.55 2.47
N PHE A 166 17.66 1.29 1.47
CA PHE A 166 18.13 -0.05 1.11
C PHE A 166 19.62 -0.15 1.43
N GLY A 167 20.04 -1.33 1.87
CA GLY A 167 21.43 -1.63 2.16
C GLY A 167 21.92 -2.83 1.34
N TYR A 168 23.16 -2.74 0.85
CA TYR A 168 23.83 -3.85 0.16
C TYR A 168 25.27 -3.98 0.68
N PRO A 169 25.69 -5.15 1.22
CA PRO A 169 27.02 -5.30 1.77
C PRO A 169 28.06 -5.39 0.66
N VAL A 170 29.16 -4.67 0.83
CA VAL A 170 30.35 -4.78 0.00
C VAL A 170 31.30 -5.78 0.66
N ILE A 171 31.44 -6.94 0.05
CA ILE A 171 32.29 -8.03 0.54
C ILE A 171 33.43 -8.24 -0.46
N LYS A 172 34.67 -8.13 0.00
CA LYS A 172 35.89 -8.38 -0.80
C LYS A 172 36.75 -9.42 -0.05
N ASN A 173 37.12 -10.47 -0.73
CA ASN A 173 37.95 -11.56 -0.16
C ASN A 173 37.31 -12.14 1.15
N GLY A 174 35.99 -12.31 1.18
CA GLY A 174 35.24 -12.83 2.33
C GLY A 174 35.05 -11.84 3.50
N SER A 175 35.70 -10.66 3.45
CA SER A 175 35.62 -9.64 4.49
C SER A 175 34.61 -8.55 4.12
N LEU A 176 33.82 -8.10 5.09
CA LEU A 176 32.93 -6.96 4.94
C LEU A 176 33.75 -5.67 4.90
N LYS A 177 33.63 -4.92 3.81
CA LYS A 177 34.30 -3.63 3.61
C LYS A 177 33.38 -2.45 3.93
N GLY A 178 32.06 -2.67 3.97
CA GLY A 178 31.05 -1.68 4.28
C GLY A 178 29.69 -2.02 3.66
N VAL A 179 28.79 -1.04 3.67
CA VAL A 179 27.42 -1.17 3.12
C VAL A 179 27.14 0.00 2.20
N LEU A 180 26.81 -0.30 0.95
CA LEU A 180 26.19 0.67 0.04
C LEU A 180 24.76 0.90 0.44
N PHE A 181 24.29 2.15 0.37
CA PHE A 181 22.88 2.46 0.61
C PHE A 181 22.26 3.28 -0.53
N ALA A 182 20.98 3.12 -0.72
CA ALA A 182 20.14 3.98 -1.55
C ALA A 182 18.92 4.42 -0.75
N ALA A 183 18.58 5.70 -0.81
CA ALA A 183 17.45 6.31 -0.10
C ALA A 183 16.33 6.65 -1.08
N LEU A 184 15.17 6.04 -0.91
CA LEU A 184 13.97 6.25 -1.71
C LEU A 184 13.01 7.19 -0.97
N PRO A 185 12.55 8.30 -1.57
CA PRO A 185 11.61 9.20 -0.90
C PRO A 185 10.21 8.57 -0.82
N ILE A 186 9.53 8.76 0.30
CA ILE A 186 8.13 8.34 0.49
C ILE A 186 7.20 9.01 -0.53
N THR A 187 7.51 10.22 -0.97
CA THR A 187 6.74 10.94 -1.99
C THR A 187 6.65 10.19 -3.33
N LEU A 188 7.62 9.33 -3.65
CA LEU A 188 7.55 8.49 -4.83
C LEU A 188 6.44 7.43 -4.69
N LEU A 189 6.28 6.85 -3.51
CA LEU A 189 5.21 5.89 -3.22
C LEU A 189 3.84 6.57 -3.32
N ASN A 190 3.68 7.76 -2.73
CA ASN A 190 2.46 8.54 -2.84
C ASN A 190 2.10 8.83 -4.31
N ARG A 191 3.09 9.22 -5.13
CA ARG A 191 2.89 9.46 -6.56
C ARG A 191 2.45 8.19 -7.30
N GLN A 192 2.98 7.02 -6.95
CA GLN A 192 2.54 5.77 -7.56
C GLN A 192 1.09 5.46 -7.18
N LEU A 193 0.69 5.71 -5.92
CA LEU A 193 -0.68 5.50 -5.46
C LEU A 193 -1.67 6.47 -6.12
N SER A 194 -1.27 7.73 -6.41
CA SER A 194 -2.14 8.72 -7.04
C SER A 194 -2.54 8.41 -8.48
N HIS A 195 -1.86 7.47 -9.12
CA HIS A 195 -2.23 6.98 -10.46
C HIS A 195 -3.24 5.83 -10.45
N LEU A 196 -3.68 5.39 -9.27
CA LEU A 196 -4.67 4.32 -9.17
C LEU A 196 -6.06 4.87 -9.50
N PRO A 197 -6.84 4.16 -10.33
CA PRO A 197 -8.23 4.50 -10.62
C PRO A 197 -9.11 4.13 -9.42
N LEU A 198 -9.15 4.96 -8.38
CA LEU A 198 -10.00 4.74 -7.22
C LEU A 198 -11.38 5.35 -7.44
N GLN A 199 -12.43 4.66 -7.01
CA GLN A 199 -13.79 5.17 -6.99
C GLN A 199 -14.03 6.03 -5.75
N LEU A 200 -15.09 6.85 -5.78
CA LEU A 200 -15.47 7.70 -4.66
C LEU A 200 -15.64 6.89 -3.38
N GLY A 201 -14.96 7.29 -2.30
CA GLY A 201 -15.00 6.61 -1.02
C GLY A 201 -14.01 5.44 -0.86
N GLN A 202 -13.23 5.10 -1.89
CA GLN A 202 -12.14 4.14 -1.80
C GLN A 202 -10.84 4.83 -1.39
N PHE A 203 -10.01 4.14 -0.64
CA PHE A 203 -8.66 4.57 -0.31
C PHE A 203 -7.71 3.38 -0.31
N VAL A 204 -6.43 3.66 -0.55
CA VAL A 204 -5.34 2.68 -0.47
C VAL A 204 -4.34 3.14 0.57
N ILE A 205 -3.91 2.23 1.42
CA ILE A 205 -2.86 2.44 2.41
C ILE A 205 -1.73 1.47 2.10
N LEU A 206 -0.51 2.01 2.06
CA LEU A 206 0.71 1.25 2.06
C LEU A 206 1.33 1.31 3.44
N ALA A 207 1.55 0.16 4.07
CA ALA A 207 2.20 0.06 5.37
C ALA A 207 3.41 -0.86 5.30
N ASP A 208 4.38 -0.65 6.20
CA ASP A 208 5.49 -1.57 6.40
C ASP A 208 5.10 -2.78 7.28
N ASN A 209 6.03 -3.71 7.46
CA ASN A 209 5.79 -4.91 8.26
C ASN A 209 5.57 -4.64 9.77
N SER A 210 5.84 -3.42 10.23
CA SER A 210 5.55 -2.98 11.61
C SER A 210 4.16 -2.33 11.73
N GLY A 211 3.45 -2.16 10.62
CA GLY A 211 2.16 -1.47 10.55
C GLY A 211 2.27 0.05 10.44
N THR A 212 3.48 0.59 10.25
CA THR A 212 3.66 2.03 10.01
C THR A 212 3.14 2.39 8.62
N VAL A 213 2.21 3.34 8.55
CA VAL A 213 1.68 3.83 7.27
C VAL A 213 2.76 4.62 6.55
N LEU A 214 3.13 4.15 5.36
CA LEU A 214 4.15 4.74 4.50
C LEU A 214 3.54 5.73 3.51
N ALA A 215 2.37 5.39 2.98
CA ALA A 215 1.66 6.18 2.00
C ALA A 215 0.15 5.92 2.10
N ARG A 216 -0.67 6.93 1.77
CA ARG A 216 -2.13 6.84 1.68
C ARG A 216 -2.60 7.67 0.50
N TYR A 217 -3.57 7.15 -0.23
CA TYR A 217 -4.23 7.90 -1.30
C TYR A 217 -5.73 7.59 -1.32
N PRO A 218 -6.63 8.58 -1.49
CA PRO A 218 -6.34 10.02 -1.45
C PRO A 218 -5.84 10.48 -0.08
N HIS A 219 -5.20 11.65 -0.04
CA HIS A 219 -4.77 12.28 1.21
C HIS A 219 -6.01 12.69 2.04
N GLU A 220 -5.85 12.83 3.37
CA GLU A 220 -6.98 13.18 4.26
C GLU A 220 -7.60 14.55 3.99
N ASP A 221 -6.89 15.41 3.29
CA ASP A 221 -7.28 16.80 3.00
C ASP A 221 -7.88 16.97 1.58
N GLU A 222 -8.01 15.89 0.81
CA GLU A 222 -8.65 15.83 -0.52
C GLU A 222 -9.97 15.05 -0.47
#